data_330e9cc74762f3796c75669bfdb60ea6
#
_entry.id   330e9cc74762f3796c75669bfdb60ea6
#
_cell.length_a   1.000
_cell.length_b   1.000
_cell.length_c   1.000
_cell.angle_alpha   90.00
_cell.angle_beta   90.00
_cell.angle_gamma   90.00
#
_symmetry.space_group_name_H-M   'P 1'
#
loop_
_entity.id
_entity.type
_entity.pdbx_description
1 polymer ?
#
loop_
_entity_poly.entity_id
_entity_poly.type
_entity_poly.pdbx_seq_one_letter_code
_entity_poly.pdbx_strand_id
1 'polypeptide(L)'
;MAIKPYGYAIWENIQHELDRRFKATGVQNVAMPMFIPESLLDKEKDHVEGFAPEVAWVTHGGLTELPERMCVRPTSETLFCDFYSRDIHSYRDLPRSVHQLP
;
A
#
# COMPACT_ATOMS: atom_id res chain seq x y z
N MET A 1 13.98 10.39 -10.65
CA MET A 1 14.66 11.42 -9.83
C MET A 1 15.54 10.73 -8.80
N ALA A 2 16.77 11.16 -8.65
CA ALA A 2 17.67 10.63 -7.61
C ALA A 2 17.79 11.65 -6.49
N ILE A 3 17.81 11.15 -5.25
CA ILE A 3 17.94 11.99 -4.06
C ILE A 3 19.30 11.69 -3.46
N LYS A 4 20.14 12.73 -3.34
CA LYS A 4 21.48 12.62 -2.79
C LYS A 4 21.46 12.39 -1.26
N PRO A 5 22.58 11.92 -0.68
CA PRO A 5 22.62 11.57 0.76
C PRO A 5 22.13 12.66 1.71
N TYR A 6 22.43 13.93 1.46
CA TYR A 6 21.96 15.02 2.31
C TYR A 6 20.43 15.13 2.32
N GLY A 7 19.80 15.13 1.15
CA GLY A 7 18.35 15.19 1.05
C GLY A 7 17.70 13.93 1.59
N TYR A 8 18.30 12.79 1.33
CA TYR A 8 17.76 11.52 1.81
C TYR A 8 17.86 11.38 3.33
N ALA A 9 18.91 11.95 3.94
CA ALA A 9 19.04 11.98 5.40
C ALA A 9 17.88 12.74 6.07
N ILE A 10 17.38 13.81 5.44
CA ILE A 10 16.20 14.53 5.93
C ILE A 10 14.98 13.60 5.92
N TRP A 11 14.78 12.89 4.82
CA TRP A 11 13.70 11.91 4.67
C TRP A 11 13.80 10.80 5.72
N GLU A 12 14.99 10.22 5.91
CA GLU A 12 15.22 9.18 6.91
C GLU A 12 14.92 9.66 8.32
N ASN A 13 15.29 10.89 8.64
CA ASN A 13 15.00 11.47 9.96
C ASN A 13 13.51 11.65 10.19
N ILE A 14 12.76 12.07 9.16
CA ILE A 14 11.31 12.19 9.22
C ILE A 14 10.68 10.82 9.43
N GLN A 15 11.09 9.82 8.66
CA GLN A 15 10.59 8.44 8.80
C GLN A 15 10.87 7.90 10.21
N HIS A 16 12.08 8.08 10.68
CA HIS A 16 12.48 7.57 11.99
C HIS A 16 11.65 8.19 13.13
N GLU A 17 11.46 9.50 13.09
CA GLU A 17 10.70 10.22 14.12
C GLU A 17 9.22 9.85 14.10
N LEU A 18 8.61 9.76 12.92
CA LEU A 18 7.21 9.32 12.77
C LEU A 18 7.03 7.88 13.22
N ASP A 19 7.93 6.99 12.81
CA ASP A 19 7.89 5.58 13.18
C ASP A 19 7.93 5.41 14.70
N ARG A 20 8.84 6.13 15.36
CA ARG A 20 8.96 6.12 16.82
C ARG A 20 7.66 6.55 17.49
N ARG A 21 7.05 7.63 17.01
CA ARG A 21 5.81 8.18 17.58
C ARG A 21 4.62 7.25 17.35
N PHE A 22 4.52 6.64 16.18
CA PHE A 22 3.44 5.69 15.88
C PHE A 22 3.57 4.43 16.73
N LYS A 23 4.77 3.88 16.84
CA LYS A 23 5.02 2.70 17.69
C LYS A 23 4.72 2.97 19.17
N ALA A 24 4.97 4.20 19.64
CA ALA A 24 4.65 4.57 21.02
C ALA A 24 3.14 4.52 21.31
N THR A 25 2.28 4.62 20.29
CA THR A 25 0.83 4.49 20.42
C THR A 25 0.33 3.06 20.20
N GLY A 26 1.22 2.12 20.00
CA GLY A 26 0.87 0.72 19.75
C GLY A 26 0.65 0.36 18.27
N VAL A 27 0.87 1.30 17.36
CA VAL A 27 0.78 1.05 15.91
C VAL A 27 1.96 0.18 15.46
N GLN A 28 1.68 -0.83 14.65
CA GLN A 28 2.68 -1.72 14.09
C GLN A 28 2.87 -1.47 12.61
N ASN A 29 4.10 -1.64 12.14
CA ASN A 29 4.41 -1.49 10.73
C ASN A 29 4.07 -2.76 9.96
N VAL A 30 3.51 -2.56 8.78
CA VAL A 30 3.28 -3.64 7.81
C VAL A 30 3.81 -3.22 6.46
N ALA A 31 4.01 -4.18 5.58
CA ALA A 31 4.39 -3.93 4.19
C ALA A 31 3.37 -4.60 3.28
N MET A 32 2.77 -3.82 2.41
CA MET A 32 1.83 -4.29 1.40
C MET A 32 2.50 -4.31 0.03
N PRO A 33 2.03 -5.18 -0.90
CA PRO A 33 2.60 -5.24 -2.24
C PRO A 33 2.54 -3.91 -2.98
N MET A 34 3.52 -3.67 -3.84
CA MET A 34 3.53 -2.48 -4.70
C MET A 34 2.51 -2.58 -5.83
N PHE A 35 2.26 -3.79 -6.34
CA PHE A 35 1.42 -4.03 -7.50
C PHE A 35 0.04 -4.52 -7.09
N ILE A 36 -0.99 -3.97 -7.73
CA ILE A 36 -2.38 -4.34 -7.49
C ILE A 36 -2.93 -4.95 -8.78
N PRO A 37 -3.47 -6.20 -8.74
CA PRO A 37 -4.16 -6.77 -9.88
C PRO A 37 -5.38 -5.93 -10.28
N GLU A 38 -5.64 -5.82 -11.58
CA GLU A 38 -6.79 -5.06 -12.08
C GLU A 38 -8.11 -5.52 -11.50
N SER A 39 -8.28 -6.83 -11.32
CA SER A 39 -9.49 -7.40 -10.72
C SER A 39 -9.76 -6.89 -9.31
N LEU A 40 -8.71 -6.70 -8.50
CA LEU A 40 -8.86 -6.17 -7.15
C LEU A 40 -9.22 -4.68 -7.19
N LEU A 41 -8.65 -3.93 -8.11
CA LEU A 41 -8.95 -2.50 -8.29
C LEU A 41 -10.40 -2.31 -8.76
N ASP A 42 -10.89 -3.15 -9.66
CA ASP A 42 -12.26 -3.12 -10.15
C ASP A 42 -13.29 -3.44 -9.05
N LYS A 43 -12.95 -4.29 -8.11
CA LYS A 43 -13.79 -4.62 -6.96
C LYS A 43 -14.12 -3.39 -6.11
N GLU A 44 -13.19 -2.45 -6.02
CA GLU A 44 -13.33 -1.23 -5.20
C GLU A 44 -13.89 -0.06 -5.99
N LYS A 45 -14.14 -0.22 -7.28
CA LYS A 45 -14.61 0.83 -8.17
C LYS A 45 -15.93 1.44 -7.73
N ASP A 46 -16.81 0.61 -7.14
CA ASP A 46 -18.12 1.02 -6.66
C ASP A 46 -18.05 1.76 -5.31
N HIS A 47 -16.92 1.67 -4.61
CA HIS A 47 -16.73 2.26 -3.28
C HIS A 47 -15.90 3.55 -3.31
N VAL A 48 -15.24 3.83 -4.42
CA VAL A 48 -14.38 5.01 -4.58
C VAL A 48 -14.94 5.90 -5.67
N GLU A 49 -15.94 6.70 -5.32
CA GLU A 49 -16.46 7.72 -6.22
C GLU A 49 -15.35 8.73 -6.57
N GLY A 50 -15.16 8.94 -7.87
CA GLY A 50 -14.22 9.93 -8.38
C GLY A 50 -12.78 9.43 -8.54
N PHE A 51 -12.51 8.19 -8.27
CA PHE A 51 -11.19 7.61 -8.55
C PHE A 51 -11.11 7.18 -10.01
N ALA A 52 -10.78 8.13 -10.87
CA ALA A 52 -10.38 7.80 -12.24
C ALA A 52 -8.99 7.15 -12.15
N PRO A 53 -8.80 5.92 -12.64
CA PRO A 53 -7.53 5.21 -12.47
C PRO A 53 -6.48 5.73 -13.46
N GLU A 54 -5.97 6.92 -13.21
CA GLU A 54 -4.74 7.38 -13.83
C GLU A 54 -3.57 6.76 -13.08
N VAL A 55 -3.32 5.49 -13.37
CA VAL A 55 -2.28 4.71 -12.70
C VAL A 55 -1.27 4.21 -13.71
N ALA A 56 -0.08 3.89 -13.23
CA ALA A 56 0.92 3.22 -14.06
C ALA A 56 0.57 1.75 -14.16
N TRP A 57 0.38 1.26 -15.38
CA TRP A 57 0.05 -0.12 -15.65
C TRP A 57 1.27 -0.96 -15.99
N VAL A 58 1.36 -2.15 -15.42
CA VAL A 58 2.34 -3.17 -15.78
C VAL A 58 1.60 -4.22 -16.61
N THR A 59 1.98 -4.34 -17.86
CA THR A 59 1.31 -5.21 -18.84
C THR A 59 2.14 -6.42 -19.22
N HIS A 60 3.44 -6.38 -18.99
CA HIS A 60 4.37 -7.42 -19.42
C HIS A 60 5.32 -7.84 -18.31
N GLY A 61 5.69 -9.14 -18.31
CA GLY A 61 6.84 -9.66 -17.60
C GLY A 61 7.91 -9.99 -18.63
N GLY A 62 8.97 -9.18 -18.71
CA GLY A 62 9.92 -9.26 -19.82
C GLY A 62 9.23 -8.97 -21.15
N LEU A 63 9.26 -9.92 -22.08
CA LEU A 63 8.59 -9.78 -23.39
C LEU A 63 7.22 -10.48 -23.43
N THR A 64 6.82 -11.12 -22.34
CA THR A 64 5.56 -11.86 -22.26
C THR A 64 4.47 -10.98 -21.69
N GLU A 65 3.35 -10.87 -22.40
CA GLU A 65 2.17 -10.16 -21.94
C GLU A 65 1.57 -10.88 -20.72
N LEU A 66 1.25 -10.13 -19.68
CA LEU A 66 0.61 -10.70 -18.49
C LEU A 66 -0.84 -11.07 -18.78
N PRO A 67 -1.33 -12.22 -18.26
CA PRO A 67 -2.74 -12.60 -18.41
C PRO A 67 -3.68 -11.59 -17.75
N GLU A 68 -3.24 -10.94 -16.70
CA GLU A 68 -3.94 -9.84 -16.05
C GLU A 68 -2.94 -8.72 -15.78
N ARG A 69 -3.25 -7.50 -16.20
CA ARG A 69 -2.39 -6.36 -15.93
C ARG A 69 -2.48 -5.96 -14.47
N MET A 70 -1.39 -5.36 -14.00
CA MET A 70 -1.29 -4.85 -12.62
C MET A 70 -0.99 -3.37 -12.66
N CYS A 71 -1.47 -2.63 -11.67
CA CYS A 71 -1.09 -1.23 -11.53
C CYS A 71 -0.09 -1.05 -10.38
N VAL A 72 0.74 -0.03 -10.50
CA VAL A 72 1.50 0.46 -9.37
C VAL A 72 0.51 1.12 -8.42
N ARG A 73 0.51 0.73 -7.16
CA ARG A 73 -0.46 1.23 -6.18
C ARG A 73 -0.50 2.76 -6.12
N PRO A 74 -1.66 3.38 -6.38
CA PRO A 74 -1.84 4.81 -6.13
C PRO A 74 -2.13 5.07 -4.66
N THR A 75 -2.71 4.05 -3.99
CA THR A 75 -3.00 4.02 -2.56
C THR A 75 -2.95 2.58 -2.09
N SER A 76 -2.71 2.37 -0.80
CA SER A 76 -2.65 1.02 -0.22
C SER A 76 -3.95 0.58 0.45
N GLU A 77 -4.96 1.41 0.50
CA GLU A 77 -6.21 1.14 1.22
C GLU A 77 -6.91 -0.13 0.73
N THR A 78 -6.99 -0.31 -0.58
CA THR A 78 -7.57 -1.52 -1.19
C THR A 78 -6.85 -2.79 -0.73
N LEU A 79 -5.52 -2.73 -0.67
CA LEU A 79 -4.70 -3.86 -0.22
C LEU A 79 -4.92 -4.15 1.26
N PHE A 80 -4.97 -3.12 2.10
CA PHE A 80 -5.24 -3.27 3.53
C PHE A 80 -6.61 -3.89 3.77
N CYS A 81 -7.63 -3.38 3.13
CA CYS A 81 -8.99 -3.88 3.27
C CYS A 81 -9.13 -5.32 2.80
N ASP A 82 -8.56 -5.66 1.65
CA ASP A 82 -8.59 -7.02 1.12
C ASP A 82 -7.87 -8.00 2.06
N PHE A 83 -6.67 -7.65 2.50
CA PHE A 83 -5.89 -8.51 3.39
C PHE A 83 -6.60 -8.73 4.72
N TYR A 84 -7.00 -7.66 5.41
CA TYR A 84 -7.58 -7.78 6.74
C TYR A 84 -9.01 -8.31 6.75
N SER A 85 -9.74 -8.23 5.64
CA SER A 85 -11.02 -8.92 5.51
C SER A 85 -10.88 -10.43 5.63
N ARG A 86 -9.71 -10.97 5.28
CA ARG A 86 -9.40 -12.40 5.36
C ARG A 86 -8.61 -12.78 6.61
N ASP A 87 -7.83 -11.85 7.17
CA ASP A 87 -6.95 -12.09 8.32
C ASP A 87 -7.70 -11.98 9.66
N ILE A 88 -8.69 -11.11 9.74
CA ILE A 88 -9.48 -10.90 10.96
C ILE A 88 -10.66 -11.88 10.95
N HIS A 89 -10.66 -12.81 11.90
CA HIS A 89 -11.67 -13.86 12.00
C HIS A 89 -12.66 -13.65 13.14
N SER A 90 -12.30 -12.88 14.17
CA SER A 90 -13.14 -12.64 15.33
C SER A 90 -12.80 -11.31 16.00
N TYR A 91 -13.68 -10.86 16.92
CA TYR A 91 -13.42 -9.65 17.70
C TYR A 91 -12.14 -9.73 18.54
N ARG A 92 -11.63 -10.93 18.79
CA ARG A 92 -10.39 -11.15 19.54
C ARG A 92 -9.14 -10.72 18.76
N ASP A 93 -9.26 -10.60 17.44
CA ASP A 93 -8.19 -10.09 16.58
C ASP A 93 -8.13 -8.56 16.58
N LEU A 94 -9.08 -7.91 17.22
CA LEU A 94 -9.19 -6.46 17.31
C LEU A 94 -8.73 -5.99 18.71
N PRO A 95 -8.23 -4.75 18.84
CA PRO A 95 -8.01 -3.78 17.77
C PRO A 95 -6.76 -4.08 16.94
N ARG A 96 -6.76 -3.61 15.69
CA ARG A 96 -5.61 -3.66 14.78
C ARG A 96 -5.21 -2.25 14.41
N SER A 97 -4.06 -1.81 14.87
CA SER A 97 -3.51 -0.50 14.52
C SER A 97 -2.23 -0.70 13.73
N VAL A 98 -2.33 -0.53 12.43
CA VAL A 98 -1.23 -0.78 11.50
C VAL A 98 -1.08 0.36 10.52
N HIS A 99 0.15 0.55 10.01
CA HIS A 99 0.41 1.49 8.95
C HIS A 99 1.61 1.05 8.12
N GLN A 100 1.76 1.68 6.97
CA GLN A 100 2.90 1.49 6.08
C GLN A 100 3.53 2.84 5.80
N LEU A 101 4.81 2.97 6.12
CA LEU A 101 5.61 4.11 5.69
C LEU A 101 6.14 3.84 4.26
N PRO A 102 6.07 4.84 3.39
CA PRO A 102 6.62 4.68 2.05
C PRO A 102 8.15 4.61 2.03
#